data_8345fd4878ff26c05193d44dc917c0df
#
_entry.id   8345fd4878ff26c05193d44dc917c0df
#
_cell.length_a   1.000
_cell.length_b   1.000
_cell.length_c   1.000
_cell.angle_alpha   90.00
_cell.angle_beta   90.00
_cell.angle_gamma   90.00
#
_symmetry.space_group_name_H-M   'P 1'
#
loop_
_entity.id
_entity.type
_entity.pdbx_description
1 polymer ?
#
loop_
_entity_poly.entity_id
_entity_poly.type
_entity_poly.pdbx_seq_one_letter_code
_entity_poly.pdbx_strand_id
1 'polypeptide(L)'
;MKTIMLVDDSATILLSISNILAKAGYAVEKASNAAEGLTKFAGGIKLDLLITDLNMPGMNGIDFIKEVRKLPNYKFMPILFLTTESQQSKRLEAKAAGASGWLVKPATADELLNTIKLVVR
;
A
#
# COMPACT_ATOMS: atom_id res chain seq x y z
N MET A 1 1.05 18.56 -1.98
CA MET A 1 1.65 17.41 -1.27
C MET A 1 0.82 16.17 -1.54
N LYS A 2 1.47 15.10 -1.93
CA LYS A 2 0.76 13.83 -2.16
C LYS A 2 0.61 13.07 -0.86
N THR A 3 -0.50 12.37 -0.71
CA THR A 3 -0.83 11.60 0.50
C THR A 3 -0.81 10.11 0.20
N ILE A 4 -0.10 9.36 1.03
CA ILE A 4 0.08 7.92 0.90
C ILE A 4 -0.53 7.23 2.11
N MET A 5 -1.34 6.19 1.89
CA MET A 5 -1.75 5.31 2.98
C MET A 5 -0.80 4.12 3.03
N LEU A 6 -0.32 3.82 4.22
CA LEU A 6 0.55 2.68 4.49
C LEU A 6 -0.20 1.70 5.41
N VAL A 7 -0.37 0.47 4.96
CA VAL A 7 -1.06 -0.59 5.71
C VAL A 7 -0.10 -1.76 5.94
N ASP A 8 0.20 -2.03 7.19
CA ASP A 8 1.10 -3.12 7.59
C ASP A 8 0.82 -3.45 9.05
N ASP A 9 0.82 -4.73 9.41
CA ASP A 9 0.57 -5.15 10.79
C ASP A 9 1.80 -5.00 11.69
N SER A 10 2.96 -4.70 11.12
CA SER A 10 4.19 -4.46 11.87
C SER A 10 4.31 -2.98 12.27
N ALA A 11 4.26 -2.70 13.57
CA ALA A 11 4.44 -1.33 14.08
C ALA A 11 5.82 -0.77 13.69
N THR A 12 6.85 -1.62 13.65
CA THR A 12 8.20 -1.22 13.27
C THR A 12 8.23 -0.77 11.81
N ILE A 13 7.59 -1.52 10.91
CA ILE A 13 7.52 -1.16 9.49
C ILE A 13 6.72 0.12 9.30
N LEU A 14 5.57 0.27 9.98
CA LEU A 14 4.78 1.49 9.89
C LEU A 14 5.61 2.71 10.27
N LEU A 15 6.37 2.63 11.36
CA LEU A 15 7.21 3.74 11.80
C LEU A 15 8.35 4.02 10.80
N SER A 16 9.08 2.98 10.43
CA SER A 16 10.26 3.09 9.57
C SER A 16 9.91 3.64 8.19
N ILE A 17 8.90 3.06 7.55
CA ILE A 17 8.50 3.46 6.21
C ILE A 17 7.83 4.84 6.22
N SER A 18 6.98 5.13 7.20
CA SER A 18 6.35 6.45 7.29
C SER A 18 7.39 7.56 7.46
N ASN A 19 8.48 7.30 8.20
CA ASN A 19 9.56 8.27 8.34
C ASN A 19 10.27 8.53 7.00
N ILE A 20 10.53 7.48 6.23
CA ILE A 20 11.12 7.62 4.89
C ILE A 20 10.23 8.48 4.00
N LEU A 21 8.93 8.18 3.98
CA LEU A 21 7.96 8.90 3.15
C LEU A 21 7.81 10.36 3.58
N ALA A 22 7.72 10.60 4.88
CA ALA A 22 7.59 11.97 5.40
C ALA A 22 8.80 12.82 5.07
N LYS A 23 10.01 12.26 5.18
CA LYS A 23 11.24 12.97 4.81
C LYS A 23 11.31 13.29 3.33
N ALA A 24 10.66 12.48 2.50
CA ALA A 24 10.60 12.71 1.06
C ALA A 24 9.50 13.69 0.65
N GLY A 25 8.74 14.22 1.61
CA GLY A 25 7.72 15.24 1.35
C GLY A 25 6.29 14.71 1.18
N TYR A 26 6.05 13.44 1.51
CA TYR A 26 4.70 12.87 1.44
C TYR A 26 3.97 13.00 2.77
N ALA A 27 2.66 13.23 2.71
CA ALA A 27 1.80 13.05 3.87
C ALA A 27 1.47 11.55 4.00
N VAL A 28 1.43 11.02 5.21
CA VAL A 28 1.26 9.58 5.43
C VAL A 28 0.08 9.32 6.36
N GLU A 29 -0.85 8.46 5.91
CA GLU A 29 -1.90 7.87 6.72
C GLU A 29 -1.52 6.42 6.99
N LYS A 30 -1.67 5.97 8.23
CA LYS A 30 -1.26 4.62 8.64
C LYS A 30 -2.46 3.80 9.08
N ALA A 31 -2.43 2.52 8.76
CA ALA A 31 -3.39 1.54 9.27
C ALA A 31 -2.63 0.25 9.59
N SER A 32 -3.02 -0.43 10.66
CA SER A 32 -2.33 -1.63 11.12
C SER A 32 -2.94 -2.93 10.61
N ASN A 33 -4.05 -2.85 9.89
CA ASN A 33 -4.70 -3.99 9.26
C ASN A 33 -5.67 -3.52 8.17
N ALA A 34 -6.20 -4.47 7.41
CA ALA A 34 -7.12 -4.16 6.31
C ALA A 34 -8.42 -3.52 6.79
N ALA A 35 -8.98 -4.00 7.90
CA ALA A 35 -10.24 -3.46 8.44
C ALA A 35 -10.11 -1.97 8.78
N GLU A 36 -9.01 -1.59 9.43
CA GLU A 36 -8.72 -0.20 9.76
C GLU A 36 -8.57 0.64 8.49
N GLY A 37 -7.85 0.11 7.49
CA GLY A 37 -7.69 0.77 6.20
C GLY A 37 -9.02 0.99 5.50
N LEU A 38 -9.87 -0.04 5.45
CA LEU A 38 -11.19 0.07 4.81
C LEU A 38 -12.10 1.10 5.49
N THR A 39 -12.00 1.22 6.82
CA THR A 39 -12.75 2.25 7.56
C THR A 39 -12.34 3.64 7.09
N LYS A 40 -11.05 3.87 6.88
CA LYS A 40 -10.54 5.15 6.40
C LYS A 40 -10.97 5.42 4.94
N PHE A 41 -10.93 4.39 4.09
CA PHE A 41 -11.39 4.51 2.71
C PHE A 41 -12.89 4.81 2.65
N ALA A 42 -13.69 4.16 3.50
CA ALA A 42 -15.13 4.41 3.56
C ALA A 42 -15.46 5.84 3.96
N GLY A 43 -14.58 6.48 4.73
CA GLY A 43 -14.71 7.89 5.10
C GLY A 43 -14.39 8.87 3.97
N GLY A 44 -13.98 8.38 2.81
CA GLY A 44 -13.71 9.23 1.64
C GLY A 44 -12.38 9.97 1.68
N ILE A 45 -11.40 9.43 2.38
CA ILE A 45 -10.08 10.07 2.49
C ILE A 45 -9.45 10.25 1.10
N LYS A 46 -8.86 11.40 0.85
CA LYS A 46 -8.14 11.69 -0.39
C LYS A 46 -6.73 11.13 -0.33
N LEU A 47 -6.44 10.22 -1.26
CA LEU A 47 -5.14 9.54 -1.31
C LEU A 47 -4.62 9.48 -2.75
N ASP A 48 -3.30 9.53 -2.88
CA ASP A 48 -2.61 9.41 -4.15
C ASP A 48 -2.00 8.03 -4.36
N LEU A 49 -1.82 7.26 -3.29
CA LEU A 49 -1.18 5.94 -3.33
C LEU A 49 -1.55 5.13 -2.10
N LEU A 50 -1.77 3.83 -2.30
CA LEU A 50 -1.85 2.86 -1.22
C LEU A 50 -0.62 1.97 -1.29
N ILE A 51 0.10 1.84 -0.16
CA ILE A 51 1.17 0.85 0.02
C ILE A 51 0.67 -0.14 1.06
N THR A 52 0.62 -1.43 0.73
CA THR A 52 0.11 -2.44 1.65
C THR A 52 0.97 -3.69 1.67
N ASP A 53 1.05 -4.34 2.83
CA ASP A 53 1.58 -5.69 2.93
C ASP A 53 0.54 -6.67 2.39
N LEU A 54 0.98 -7.86 2.01
CA LEU A 54 0.10 -8.94 1.56
C LEU A 54 -0.33 -9.82 2.73
N ASN A 55 0.62 -10.24 3.55
CA ASN A 55 0.36 -11.19 4.64
C ASN A 55 0.02 -10.45 5.92
N MET A 56 -1.27 -10.30 6.20
CA MET A 56 -1.79 -9.65 7.38
C MET A 56 -2.82 -10.54 8.07
N PRO A 57 -2.92 -10.49 9.41
CA PRO A 57 -3.97 -11.22 10.12
C PRO A 57 -5.36 -10.75 9.68
N GLY A 58 -6.30 -11.69 9.60
CA GLY A 58 -7.63 -11.38 9.10
C GLY A 58 -7.64 -11.34 7.58
N MET A 59 -8.01 -10.19 7.01
CA MET A 59 -8.04 -10.03 5.56
C MET A 59 -6.63 -9.81 5.01
N ASN A 60 -6.20 -10.63 4.04
CA ASN A 60 -4.92 -10.44 3.38
C ASN A 60 -4.94 -9.25 2.42
N GLY A 61 -3.75 -8.84 1.96
CA GLY A 61 -3.62 -7.66 1.11
C GLY A 61 -4.30 -7.77 -0.24
N ILE A 62 -4.37 -8.96 -0.82
CA ILE A 62 -5.03 -9.15 -2.12
C ILE A 62 -6.55 -8.94 -1.97
N ASP A 63 -7.15 -9.56 -0.97
CA ASP A 63 -8.59 -9.36 -0.70
C ASP A 63 -8.88 -7.92 -0.31
N PHE A 64 -7.97 -7.30 0.44
CA PHE A 64 -8.07 -5.89 0.83
C PHE A 64 -8.16 -4.99 -0.41
N ILE A 65 -7.24 -5.13 -1.36
CA ILE A 65 -7.25 -4.26 -2.53
C ILE A 65 -8.44 -4.52 -3.44
N LYS A 66 -8.96 -5.74 -3.46
CA LYS A 66 -10.22 -6.03 -4.18
C LYS A 66 -11.37 -5.21 -3.63
N GLU A 67 -11.45 -5.10 -2.30
CA GLU A 67 -12.48 -4.28 -1.65
C GLU A 67 -12.27 -2.79 -1.92
N VAL A 68 -11.03 -2.33 -1.89
CA VAL A 68 -10.68 -0.93 -2.20
C VAL A 68 -11.11 -0.58 -3.64
N ARG A 69 -10.86 -1.48 -4.59
CA ARG A 69 -11.20 -1.26 -6.00
C ARG A 69 -12.71 -1.19 -6.27
N LYS A 70 -13.53 -1.74 -5.38
CA LYS A 70 -14.99 -1.62 -5.49
C LYS A 70 -15.49 -0.22 -5.16
N LEU A 71 -14.70 0.56 -4.43
CA LEU A 71 -15.07 1.92 -4.05
C LEU A 71 -14.80 2.87 -5.23
N PRO A 72 -15.80 3.65 -5.68
CA PRO A 72 -15.67 4.44 -6.92
C PRO A 72 -14.48 5.39 -6.95
N ASN A 73 -14.16 6.00 -5.81
CA ASN A 73 -13.10 7.01 -5.75
C ASN A 73 -11.69 6.42 -5.85
N TYR A 74 -11.55 5.10 -5.76
CA TYR A 74 -10.24 4.44 -5.69
C TYR A 74 -10.00 3.41 -6.80
N LYS A 75 -10.83 3.44 -7.86
CA LYS A 75 -10.70 2.50 -8.97
C LYS A 75 -9.37 2.59 -9.69
N PHE A 76 -8.82 3.79 -9.79
CA PHE A 76 -7.60 4.06 -10.55
C PHE A 76 -6.43 4.54 -9.70
N MET A 77 -6.62 4.56 -8.38
CA MET A 77 -5.53 4.93 -7.47
C MET A 77 -4.40 3.91 -7.56
N PRO A 78 -3.13 4.34 -7.67
CA PRO A 78 -2.02 3.39 -7.63
C PRO A 78 -1.99 2.61 -6.33
N ILE A 79 -1.67 1.31 -6.44
CA ILE A 79 -1.51 0.41 -5.30
C ILE A 79 -0.19 -0.32 -5.45
N LEU A 80 0.65 -0.23 -4.42
CA LEU A 80 1.96 -0.85 -4.37
C LEU A 80 2.00 -1.85 -3.22
N PHE A 81 2.36 -3.11 -3.50
CA PHE A 81 2.66 -4.06 -2.45
C PHE A 81 4.09 -3.90 -1.95
N LEU A 82 4.26 -3.91 -0.64
CA LEU A 82 5.56 -3.95 0.03
C LEU A 82 5.49 -5.10 1.02
N THR A 83 6.09 -6.25 0.67
CA THR A 83 5.84 -7.51 1.37
C THR A 83 7.04 -8.44 1.27
N THR A 84 7.15 -9.36 2.24
CA THR A 84 8.17 -10.43 2.18
C THR A 84 7.78 -11.52 1.17
N GLU A 85 6.53 -11.53 0.70
CA GLU A 85 6.06 -12.53 -0.25
C GLU A 85 6.75 -12.35 -1.61
N SER A 86 7.31 -13.42 -2.17
CA SER A 86 8.05 -13.37 -3.44
C SER A 86 7.55 -14.36 -4.49
N GLN A 87 6.52 -15.15 -4.19
CA GLN A 87 5.99 -16.13 -5.14
C GLN A 87 5.38 -15.46 -6.35
N GLN A 88 5.74 -15.96 -7.54
CA GLN A 88 5.21 -15.42 -8.79
C GLN A 88 3.69 -15.55 -8.89
N SER A 89 3.12 -16.67 -8.40
CA SER A 89 1.67 -16.87 -8.40
C SER A 89 0.95 -15.77 -7.60
N LYS A 90 1.54 -15.33 -6.48
CA LYS A 90 0.96 -14.27 -5.66
C LYS A 90 1.07 -12.91 -6.34
N ARG A 91 2.18 -12.64 -7.03
CA ARG A 91 2.34 -11.40 -7.81
C ARG A 91 1.32 -11.29 -8.93
N LEU A 92 1.07 -12.40 -9.64
CA LEU A 92 0.07 -12.44 -10.70
C LEU A 92 -1.34 -12.24 -10.14
N GLU A 93 -1.64 -12.86 -9.00
CA GLU A 93 -2.91 -12.70 -8.31
C GLU A 93 -3.13 -11.25 -7.86
N ALA A 94 -2.09 -10.62 -7.32
CA ALA A 94 -2.13 -9.22 -6.91
C ALA A 94 -2.38 -8.29 -8.10
N LYS A 95 -1.69 -8.54 -9.21
CA LYS A 95 -1.87 -7.76 -10.44
C LYS A 95 -3.29 -7.88 -10.96
N ALA A 96 -3.84 -9.11 -10.99
CA ALA A 96 -5.22 -9.34 -11.40
C ALA A 96 -6.23 -8.63 -10.49
N ALA A 97 -5.90 -8.46 -9.21
CA ALA A 97 -6.75 -7.76 -8.25
C ALA A 97 -6.64 -6.23 -8.35
N GLY A 98 -5.69 -5.72 -9.12
CA GLY A 98 -5.56 -4.28 -9.38
C GLY A 98 -4.30 -3.62 -8.83
N ALA A 99 -3.29 -4.38 -8.42
CA ALA A 99 -2.01 -3.81 -7.96
C ALA A 99 -1.24 -3.19 -9.11
N SER A 100 -0.60 -2.06 -8.84
CA SER A 100 0.22 -1.33 -9.83
C SER A 100 1.69 -1.72 -9.76
N GLY A 101 2.17 -2.20 -8.62
CA GLY A 101 3.56 -2.59 -8.43
C GLY A 101 3.76 -3.49 -7.22
N TRP A 102 4.98 -4.01 -7.11
CA TRP A 102 5.35 -5.00 -6.08
C TRP A 102 6.81 -4.80 -5.69
N LEU A 103 7.05 -4.62 -4.39
CA LEU A 103 8.41 -4.59 -3.83
C LEU A 103 8.52 -5.67 -2.74
N VAL A 104 9.65 -6.38 -2.74
CA VAL A 104 9.93 -7.41 -1.74
C VAL A 104 10.75 -6.78 -0.59
N LYS A 105 10.31 -7.00 0.65
CA LYS A 105 11.05 -6.56 1.83
C LYS A 105 12.31 -7.41 2.04
N PRO A 106 13.40 -6.83 2.53
CA PRO A 106 13.56 -5.41 2.81
C PRO A 106 13.82 -4.62 1.54
N ALA A 107 13.19 -3.46 1.39
CA ALA A 107 13.46 -2.54 0.30
C ALA A 107 14.26 -1.35 0.85
N THR A 108 15.22 -0.86 0.09
CA THR A 108 15.93 0.36 0.47
C THR A 108 15.03 1.58 0.31
N ALA A 109 15.38 2.67 0.97
CA ALA A 109 14.65 3.92 0.79
C ALA A 109 14.64 4.34 -0.69
N ASP A 110 15.77 4.21 -1.37
CA ASP A 110 15.87 4.58 -2.79
C ASP A 110 14.98 3.70 -3.68
N GLU A 111 14.95 2.39 -3.46
CA GLU A 111 14.08 1.48 -4.20
C GLU A 111 12.62 1.87 -4.01
N LEU A 112 12.22 2.10 -2.76
CA LEU A 112 10.84 2.48 -2.43
C LEU A 112 10.46 3.80 -3.09
N LEU A 113 11.27 4.84 -2.91
CA LEU A 113 10.97 6.17 -3.43
C LEU A 113 10.97 6.20 -4.96
N ASN A 114 11.90 5.48 -5.60
CA ASN A 114 11.93 5.38 -7.05
C ASN A 114 10.69 4.66 -7.60
N THR A 115 10.27 3.59 -6.94
CA THR A 115 9.05 2.87 -7.34
C THR A 115 7.82 3.74 -7.19
N ILE A 116 7.73 4.51 -6.11
CA ILE A 116 6.62 5.45 -5.91
C ILE A 116 6.55 6.44 -7.06
N LYS A 117 7.68 7.00 -7.48
CA LYS A 117 7.73 7.95 -8.60
C LYS A 117 7.26 7.34 -9.92
N LEU A 118 7.45 6.04 -10.11
CA LEU A 118 6.99 5.35 -11.32
C LEU A 118 5.49 5.17 -11.34
N VAL A 119 4.86 4.93 -10.19
CA VAL A 119 3.42 4.63 -10.12
C VAL A 119 2.54 5.85 -9.82
N VAL A 120 3.09 6.86 -9.15
CA VAL A 120 2.37 8.12 -8.82
C VAL A 120 2.84 9.21 -9.76
N ARG A 121 1.91 9.74 -10.54
CA ARG A 121 2.23 10.75 -11.56
C ARG A 121 1.57 12.08 -11.32
#